data_f01762a0d80e2a3d9b784855c8af8f86
#
_entry.id   f01762a0d80e2a3d9b784855c8af8f86
#
_cell.length_a   1.000
_cell.length_b   1.000
_cell.length_c   1.000
_cell.angle_alpha   90.00
_cell.angle_beta   90.00
_cell.angle_gamma   90.00
#
_symmetry.space_group_name_H-M   'P 1'
#
loop_
_entity.id
_entity.type
_entity.pdbx_description
1 polymer ?
#
loop_
_entity_poly.entity_id
_entity_poly.type
_entity_poly.pdbx_seq_one_letter_code
_entity_poly.pdbx_strand_id
1 'polypeptide(L)'
;MINSTMKKHFVKVLFDLHCDWEGIPPDYRVYVNDELFCERTFKWEEPAYLTEILQVEAVPGKYRFTLEKVGPQISTFNIVDTRIEYGPGKIIDKHTFEILEE
;
A
#
# COMPACT_ATOMS: atom_id res chain seq x y z
N MET A 1 13.25 -34.99 -7.05
CA MET A 1 12.47 -33.90 -7.47
C MET A 1 12.89 -32.63 -6.75
N ILE A 2 12.65 -31.64 -7.40
CA ILE A 2 13.01 -30.37 -6.86
C ILE A 2 11.87 -29.77 -6.13
N ASN A 3 12.17 -29.36 -5.01
CA ASN A 3 11.22 -28.59 -4.30
C ASN A 3 11.42 -27.13 -4.69
N SER A 4 10.51 -26.64 -5.47
CA SER A 4 10.63 -25.29 -5.93
C SER A 4 9.84 -24.32 -5.03
N THR A 5 9.51 -24.75 -3.85
CA THR A 5 8.80 -23.89 -2.94
C THR A 5 9.65 -22.69 -2.59
N MET A 6 9.17 -21.53 -2.90
CA MET A 6 9.87 -20.31 -2.57
C MET A 6 9.56 -19.93 -1.14
N LYS A 7 10.57 -19.43 -0.47
CA LYS A 7 10.44 -19.01 0.90
C LYS A 7 9.76 -17.66 0.95
N LYS A 8 8.84 -17.49 1.88
CA LYS A 8 8.21 -16.19 2.10
C LYS A 8 9.13 -15.28 2.88
N HIS A 9 9.12 -14.02 2.51
CA HIS A 9 9.88 -13.00 3.20
C HIS A 9 8.93 -11.92 3.69
N PHE A 10 9.27 -11.34 4.81
CA PHE A 10 8.48 -10.26 5.37
C PHE A 10 9.07 -8.93 4.92
N VAL A 11 8.22 -8.09 4.34
CA VAL A 11 8.63 -6.73 3.98
C VAL A 11 7.63 -5.74 4.54
N LYS A 12 8.13 -4.54 4.85
CA LYS A 12 7.29 -3.46 5.32
C LYS A 12 7.42 -2.32 4.34
N VAL A 13 6.32 -2.01 3.67
CA VAL A 13 6.25 -0.96 2.64
C VAL A 13 5.43 0.18 3.20
N LEU A 14 5.95 1.38 3.09
CA LEU A 14 5.26 2.57 3.57
C LEU A 14 4.97 3.49 2.41
N PHE A 15 3.87 4.20 2.49
CA PHE A 15 3.62 5.32 1.61
C PHE A 15 2.82 6.38 2.36
N ASP A 16 3.03 7.64 1.96
CA ASP A 16 2.33 8.74 2.57
C ASP A 16 1.11 9.05 1.73
N LEU A 17 -0.04 9.09 2.37
CA LEU A 17 -1.31 9.29 1.70
C LEU A 17 -1.85 10.67 2.04
N HIS A 18 -2.05 11.48 1.01
CA HIS A 18 -2.67 12.78 1.11
C HIS A 18 -4.05 12.70 0.50
N CYS A 19 -4.97 13.48 1.03
CA CYS A 19 -6.32 13.50 0.49
C CYS A 19 -6.93 14.87 0.64
N ASP A 20 -7.47 15.38 -0.47
CA ASP A 20 -8.32 16.57 -0.46
C ASP A 20 -9.76 16.08 -0.40
N TRP A 21 -10.50 16.53 0.58
CA TRP A 21 -11.89 16.09 0.70
C TRP A 21 -12.73 17.18 1.33
N GLU A 22 -14.04 17.12 1.11
CA GLU A 22 -14.99 18.08 1.65
C GLU A 22 -16.19 17.33 2.23
N GLY A 23 -16.73 17.88 3.31
CA GLY A 23 -17.94 17.37 3.91
C GLY A 23 -17.66 16.19 4.82
N ILE A 24 -17.91 15.00 4.32
CA ILE A 24 -17.76 13.77 5.11
C ILE A 24 -16.41 13.15 4.81
N PRO A 25 -15.63 12.75 5.82
CA PRO A 25 -14.35 12.08 5.58
C PRO A 25 -14.54 10.85 4.71
N PRO A 26 -13.74 10.69 3.64
CA PRO A 26 -13.92 9.59 2.70
C PRO A 26 -13.36 8.29 3.25
N ASP A 27 -13.99 7.19 2.85
CA ASP A 27 -13.48 5.86 3.11
C ASP A 27 -12.67 5.39 1.92
N TYR A 28 -11.68 4.55 2.20
CA TYR A 28 -10.88 3.95 1.13
C TYR A 28 -10.44 2.55 1.53
N ARG A 29 -10.14 1.77 0.51
CA ARG A 29 -9.62 0.42 0.67
C ARG A 29 -8.27 0.32 -0.02
N VAL A 30 -7.38 -0.45 0.58
CA VAL A 30 -6.08 -0.75 -0.02
C VAL A 30 -6.06 -2.23 -0.35
N TYR A 31 -5.69 -2.54 -1.59
CA TYR A 31 -5.57 -3.92 -2.06
C TYR A 31 -4.11 -4.18 -2.43
N VAL A 32 -3.65 -5.39 -2.16
CA VAL A 32 -2.35 -5.86 -2.64
C VAL A 32 -2.64 -7.01 -3.58
N ASN A 33 -2.30 -6.86 -4.86
CA ASN A 33 -2.61 -7.84 -5.90
C ASN A 33 -4.06 -8.30 -5.86
N ASP A 34 -4.97 -7.34 -5.78
CA ASP A 34 -6.43 -7.56 -5.79
C ASP A 34 -7.00 -8.20 -4.53
N GLU A 35 -6.19 -8.42 -3.52
CA GLU A 35 -6.68 -8.89 -2.24
C GLU A 35 -6.81 -7.71 -1.28
N LEU A 36 -7.94 -7.63 -0.60
CA LEU A 36 -8.19 -6.54 0.34
C LEU A 36 -7.17 -6.60 1.47
N PHE A 37 -6.46 -5.52 1.68
CA PHE A 37 -5.47 -5.44 2.73
C PHE A 37 -6.00 -4.68 3.94
N CYS A 38 -6.63 -3.51 3.70
CA CYS A 38 -7.23 -2.76 4.80
C CYS A 38 -8.27 -1.79 4.26
N GLU A 39 -9.11 -1.32 5.17
CA GLU A 39 -10.12 -0.31 4.88
C GLU A 39 -10.07 0.72 5.99
N ARG A 40 -10.11 2.00 5.61
CA ARG A 40 -10.00 3.10 6.58
C ARG A 40 -10.86 4.28 6.18
N THR A 41 -11.06 5.17 7.15
CA THR A 41 -11.64 6.48 6.91
C THR A 41 -10.52 7.51 7.00
N PHE A 42 -10.38 8.34 5.98
CA PHE A 42 -9.36 9.37 5.98
C PHE A 42 -9.91 10.62 6.65
N LYS A 43 -9.40 10.93 7.83
CA LYS A 43 -9.91 12.04 8.66
C LYS A 43 -8.99 13.25 8.70
N TRP A 44 -7.84 13.16 8.07
CA TRP A 44 -6.85 14.22 8.17
C TRP A 44 -7.11 15.28 7.10
N GLU A 45 -6.84 16.54 7.43
CA GLU A 45 -7.00 17.64 6.50
C GLU A 45 -5.63 18.18 6.14
N GLU A 46 -5.47 18.62 4.89
CA GLU A 46 -4.21 19.15 4.44
C GLU A 46 -3.77 20.31 5.34
N PRO A 47 -2.47 20.40 5.68
CA PRO A 47 -1.36 19.62 5.12
C PRO A 47 -1.09 18.29 5.82
N ALA A 48 -1.94 17.86 6.74
CA ALA A 48 -1.72 16.59 7.42
C ALA A 48 -1.93 15.42 6.46
N TYR A 49 -1.23 14.32 6.72
CA TYR A 49 -1.32 13.13 5.90
C TYR A 49 -1.15 11.89 6.78
N LEU A 50 -1.48 10.75 6.22
CA LEU A 50 -1.35 9.48 6.91
C LEU A 50 -0.27 8.65 6.24
N THR A 51 0.64 8.09 7.04
CA THR A 51 1.58 7.11 6.51
C THR A 51 0.96 5.74 6.66
N GLU A 52 0.66 5.10 5.53
CA GLU A 52 0.17 3.74 5.53
C GLU A 52 1.33 2.78 5.59
N ILE A 53 1.15 1.71 6.34
CA ILE A 53 2.17 0.69 6.51
C ILE A 53 1.61 -0.64 6.04
N LEU A 54 2.20 -1.19 4.98
CA LEU A 54 1.80 -2.49 4.45
C LEU A 54 2.81 -3.51 4.94
N GLN A 55 2.36 -4.41 5.82
CA GLN A 55 3.21 -5.49 6.30
C GLN A 55 2.85 -6.73 5.51
N VAL A 56 3.73 -7.15 4.62
CA VAL A 56 3.46 -8.20 3.66
C VAL A 56 4.44 -9.34 3.86
N GLU A 57 3.91 -10.56 3.97
CA GLU A 57 4.74 -11.75 3.99
C GLU A 57 4.37 -12.59 2.77
N ALA A 58 5.30 -12.71 1.82
CA ALA A 58 5.01 -13.36 0.56
C ALA A 58 6.29 -13.82 -0.12
N VAL A 59 6.12 -14.63 -1.15
CA VAL A 59 7.27 -15.13 -1.92
C VAL A 59 7.85 -14.01 -2.79
N PRO A 60 9.12 -14.16 -3.24
CA PRO A 60 9.70 -13.17 -4.13
C PRO A 60 8.86 -12.95 -5.37
N GLY A 61 8.82 -11.72 -5.83
CA GLY A 61 8.03 -11.34 -7.00
C GLY A 61 7.58 -9.90 -6.89
N LYS A 62 6.80 -9.49 -7.88
CA LYS A 62 6.29 -8.13 -7.92
C LYS A 62 4.87 -8.09 -7.38
N TYR A 63 4.61 -7.06 -6.62
CA TYR A 63 3.31 -6.87 -5.96
C TYR A 63 2.86 -5.44 -6.20
N ARG A 64 1.59 -5.31 -6.57
CA ARG A 64 1.02 -3.99 -6.82
C ARG A 64 -0.04 -3.70 -5.78
N PHE A 65 -0.02 -2.50 -5.21
CA PHE A 65 -1.10 -2.10 -4.35
C PHE A 65 -1.93 -1.03 -5.04
N THR A 66 -3.24 -1.08 -4.78
CA THR A 66 -4.18 -0.13 -5.33
C THR A 66 -5.03 0.44 -4.21
N LEU A 67 -5.51 1.64 -4.45
CA LEU A 67 -6.33 2.33 -3.49
C LEU A 67 -7.67 2.62 -4.13
N GLU A 68 -8.73 2.19 -3.48
CA GLU A 68 -10.09 2.36 -3.99
C GLU A 68 -10.86 3.27 -3.05
N LYS A 69 -11.40 4.34 -3.62
CA LYS A 69 -12.27 5.21 -2.86
C LYS A 69 -13.66 4.57 -2.75
N VAL A 70 -14.22 4.60 -1.56
CA VAL A 70 -15.53 4.00 -1.28
C VAL A 70 -16.52 5.12 -0.99
N GLY A 71 -17.67 5.07 -1.66
CA GLY A 71 -18.74 6.02 -1.42
C GLY A 71 -18.71 7.21 -2.36
N PRO A 72 -19.70 8.06 -2.26
CA PRO A 72 -19.89 9.16 -3.21
C PRO A 72 -19.19 10.46 -2.80
N GLN A 73 -18.34 10.44 -1.79
CA GLN A 73 -17.72 11.67 -1.30
C GLN A 73 -16.79 12.27 -2.34
N ILE A 74 -16.72 13.58 -2.36
CA ILE A 74 -15.80 14.30 -3.22
C ILE A 74 -14.43 14.26 -2.55
N SER A 75 -13.48 13.58 -3.18
CA SER A 75 -12.15 13.47 -2.61
C SER A 75 -11.14 13.09 -3.69
N THR A 76 -9.89 13.48 -3.47
CA THR A 76 -8.78 13.14 -4.35
C THR A 76 -7.65 12.62 -3.49
N PHE A 77 -7.26 11.37 -3.71
CA PHE A 77 -6.15 10.75 -2.99
C PHE A 77 -4.87 10.87 -3.78
N ASN A 78 -3.77 11.10 -3.08
CA ASN A 78 -2.45 11.18 -3.69
C ASN A 78 -1.44 10.42 -2.85
N ILE A 79 -0.73 9.50 -3.49
CA ILE A 79 0.29 8.67 -2.83
C ILE A 79 1.65 9.25 -3.17
N VAL A 80 2.45 9.51 -2.13
CA VAL A 80 3.81 10.01 -2.32
C VAL A 80 4.77 9.23 -1.42
N ASP A 81 6.02 9.25 -1.80
CA ASP A 81 7.13 8.75 -0.99
C ASP A 81 6.98 7.28 -0.58
N THR A 82 6.66 6.44 -1.57
CA THR A 82 6.59 4.99 -1.36
C THR A 82 8.00 4.47 -1.10
N ARG A 83 8.15 3.68 -0.03
CA ARG A 83 9.48 3.25 0.40
C ARG A 83 9.42 1.93 1.12
N ILE A 84 10.55 1.24 1.16
CA ILE A 84 10.71 0.02 1.95
C ILE A 84 11.32 0.41 3.29
N GLU A 85 10.67 0.02 4.36
CA GLU A 85 11.21 0.26 5.70
C GLU A 85 11.94 -0.96 6.23
N TYR A 86 11.55 -2.16 5.80
CA TYR A 86 12.14 -3.38 6.32
C TYR A 86 12.02 -4.49 5.30
N GLY A 87 13.02 -5.39 5.29
CA GLY A 87 12.97 -6.61 4.52
C GLY A 87 13.60 -6.50 3.15
N PRO A 88 13.72 -7.64 2.46
CA PRO A 88 14.38 -7.68 1.15
C PRO A 88 13.44 -7.23 0.05
N GLY A 89 13.30 -5.94 -0.09
CA GLY A 89 12.39 -5.39 -1.07
C GLY A 89 12.97 -4.19 -1.78
N LYS A 90 12.34 -3.83 -2.90
CA LYS A 90 12.67 -2.59 -3.58
C LYS A 90 11.42 -2.00 -4.21
N ILE A 91 11.41 -0.69 -4.37
CA ILE A 91 10.30 0.00 -4.96
C ILE A 91 10.50 0.08 -6.47
N ILE A 92 9.49 -0.34 -7.23
CA ILE A 92 9.51 -0.25 -8.69
C ILE A 92 8.89 1.06 -9.13
N ASP A 93 7.70 1.37 -8.62
CA ASP A 93 7.07 2.67 -8.80
C ASP A 93 6.19 2.94 -7.58
N LYS A 94 5.44 4.03 -7.57
CA LYS A 94 4.72 4.42 -6.36
C LYS A 94 3.60 3.47 -5.98
N HIS A 95 3.26 2.52 -6.84
CA HIS A 95 2.22 1.53 -6.57
C HIS A 95 2.73 0.10 -6.59
N THR A 96 4.02 -0.11 -6.87
CA THR A 96 4.55 -1.45 -7.09
C THR A 96 5.85 -1.64 -6.33
N PHE A 97 5.95 -2.75 -5.64
CA PHE A 97 7.20 -3.13 -4.98
C PHE A 97 7.55 -4.55 -5.36
N GLU A 98 8.81 -4.89 -5.19
CA GLU A 98 9.29 -6.23 -5.46
C GLU A 98 9.91 -6.82 -4.20
N ILE A 99 9.54 -8.07 -3.90
CA ILE A 99 10.19 -8.82 -2.83
C ILE A 99 11.31 -9.61 -3.49
N LEU A 100 12.52 -9.43 -2.99
CA LEU A 100 13.71 -10.00 -3.59
C LEU A 100 14.05 -11.33 -2.92
N GLU A 101 14.75 -12.20 -3.66
CA GLU A 101 15.32 -13.40 -3.07
C GLU A 101 16.57 -13.03 -2.30
N GLU A 102 16.81 -13.75 -1.24
CA GLU A 102 18.04 -13.60 -0.48
C GLU A 102 19.02 -14.68 -0.77
#